data_a1bc948e68d4404c24f6c2e48d2e8521
#
_entry.id   a1bc948e68d4404c24f6c2e48d2e8521
#
_cell.length_a   1.000
_cell.length_b   1.000
_cell.length_c   1.000
_cell.angle_alpha   90.00
_cell.angle_beta   90.00
_cell.angle_gamma   90.00
#
_symmetry.space_group_name_H-M   'P 1'
#
loop_
_entity.id
_entity.type
_entity.pdbx_description
1 polymer ?
#
loop_
_entity_poly.entity_id
_entity_poly.type
_entity_poly.pdbx_seq_one_letter_code
_entity_poly.pdbx_strand_id
1 'polypeptide(L)'
;MLIDCTPSLGMLTINSLVAADEVIIPVQAHYLPLKGLEQLVSTVTKVQRQINPDLKFNGILITMVDKRTLYNKEVSSVIRLNYSKYLKIFKTEIPDTVKAAEASAVGRSVYAHDAKGIAAEAYKNLTKEVLNDGRSRNKHREEYTR
;
A
#
# COMPACT_ATOMS: atom_id res chain seq x y z
N MET A 1 -3.03 -1.31 -14.64
CA MET A 1 -4.29 -0.62 -14.24
C MET A 1 -4.31 -0.55 -12.72
N LEU A 2 -4.82 0.56 -12.14
CA LEU A 2 -5.02 0.67 -10.69
C LEU A 2 -6.52 0.67 -10.42
N ILE A 3 -6.94 -0.09 -9.40
CA ILE A 3 -8.33 -0.15 -8.93
C ILE A 3 -8.34 0.42 -7.52
N ASP A 4 -8.96 1.58 -7.34
CA ASP A 4 -9.16 2.18 -6.03
C ASP A 4 -10.44 1.62 -5.41
N CYS A 5 -10.32 1.09 -4.20
CA CYS A 5 -11.40 0.40 -3.49
C CYS A 5 -11.89 1.23 -2.32
N THR A 6 -13.18 1.15 -2.04
CA THR A 6 -13.75 1.70 -0.81
C THR A 6 -13.18 0.99 0.42
N PRO A 7 -13.11 1.64 1.60
CA PRO A 7 -12.58 1.04 2.83
C PRO A 7 -13.47 -0.07 3.42
N SER A 8 -14.55 -0.43 2.74
CA SER A 8 -15.47 -1.51 3.17
C SER A 8 -15.08 -2.84 2.54
N LEU A 9 -15.24 -3.94 3.29
CA LEU A 9 -15.06 -5.32 2.80
C LEU A 9 -16.31 -5.85 2.08
N GLY A 10 -16.96 -4.99 1.29
CA GLY A 10 -18.16 -5.33 0.53
C GLY A 10 -17.86 -6.02 -0.81
N MET A 11 -18.93 -6.30 -1.56
CA MET A 11 -18.85 -6.99 -2.87
C MET A 11 -17.95 -6.28 -3.87
N LEU A 12 -17.91 -4.93 -3.88
CA LEU A 12 -17.04 -4.18 -4.79
C LEU A 12 -15.55 -4.46 -4.52
N THR A 13 -15.16 -4.51 -3.25
CA THR A 13 -13.79 -4.84 -2.86
C THR A 13 -13.44 -6.28 -3.24
N ILE A 14 -14.37 -7.23 -3.02
CA ILE A 14 -14.17 -8.64 -3.43
C ILE A 14 -14.01 -8.73 -4.94
N ASN A 15 -14.89 -8.09 -5.73
CA ASN A 15 -14.80 -8.09 -7.19
C ASN A 15 -13.47 -7.49 -7.68
N SER A 16 -13.01 -6.42 -7.04
CA SER A 16 -11.71 -5.81 -7.34
C SER A 16 -10.55 -6.77 -7.07
N LEU A 17 -10.56 -7.48 -5.94
CA LEU A 17 -9.56 -8.49 -5.59
C LEU A 17 -9.59 -9.69 -6.55
N VAL A 18 -10.76 -10.06 -7.04
CA VAL A 18 -10.90 -11.14 -8.04
C VAL A 18 -10.29 -10.75 -9.38
N ALA A 19 -10.41 -9.48 -9.77
CA ALA A 19 -9.89 -8.96 -11.04
C ALA A 19 -8.42 -8.50 -10.97
N ALA A 20 -7.84 -8.40 -9.78
CA ALA A 20 -6.49 -7.86 -9.57
C ALA A 20 -5.41 -8.93 -9.67
N ASP A 21 -4.23 -8.53 -10.15
CA ASP A 21 -3.01 -9.33 -10.11
C ASP A 21 -2.29 -9.18 -8.76
N GLU A 22 -2.33 -7.98 -8.21
CA GLU A 22 -1.61 -7.64 -6.97
C GLU A 22 -2.42 -6.67 -6.10
N VAL A 23 -2.22 -6.75 -4.79
CA VAL A 23 -2.85 -5.85 -3.82
C VAL A 23 -1.80 -5.10 -3.00
N ILE A 24 -1.98 -3.78 -2.87
CA ILE A 24 -1.26 -2.92 -1.93
C ILE A 24 -2.25 -2.49 -0.86
N ILE A 25 -1.87 -2.62 0.41
CA ILE A 25 -2.72 -2.26 1.55
C ILE A 25 -2.19 -0.97 2.18
N PRO A 26 -2.84 0.19 1.96
CA PRO A 26 -2.49 1.40 2.67
C PRO A 26 -2.97 1.35 4.12
N VAL A 27 -2.09 1.73 5.06
CA VAL A 27 -2.38 1.77 6.50
C VAL A 27 -1.94 3.12 7.05
N GLN A 28 -2.86 3.83 7.71
CA GLN A 28 -2.56 5.13 8.31
C GLN A 28 -1.78 4.98 9.62
N ALA A 29 -0.76 5.83 9.81
CA ALA A 29 0.06 5.84 11.02
C ALA A 29 -0.61 6.54 12.23
N HIS A 30 -1.79 7.14 12.06
CA HIS A 30 -2.51 7.85 13.13
C HIS A 30 -3.33 6.97 14.07
N TYR A 31 -3.74 5.81 13.59
CA TYR A 31 -4.58 4.90 14.35
C TYR A 31 -4.09 3.47 14.13
N LEU A 32 -4.08 2.69 15.19
CA LEU A 32 -3.66 1.28 15.11
C LEU A 32 -4.87 0.40 14.72
N PRO A 33 -5.18 0.26 13.43
CA PRO A 33 -6.32 -0.54 12.99
C PRO A 33 -5.92 -2.02 12.87
N LEU A 34 -5.23 -2.56 13.89
CA LEU A 34 -4.76 -3.95 13.84
C LEU A 34 -5.89 -4.91 13.49
N LYS A 35 -7.06 -4.76 14.11
CA LYS A 35 -8.23 -5.58 13.78
C LYS A 35 -8.69 -5.41 12.34
N GLY A 36 -8.74 -4.17 11.83
CA GLY A 36 -9.14 -3.89 10.45
C GLY A 36 -8.14 -4.44 9.44
N LEU A 37 -6.85 -4.31 9.72
CA LEU A 37 -5.79 -4.88 8.90
C LEU A 37 -5.82 -6.41 8.91
N GLU A 38 -6.02 -7.05 10.06
CA GLU A 38 -6.19 -8.50 10.16
C GLU A 38 -7.39 -9.00 9.36
N GLN A 39 -8.53 -8.33 9.46
CA GLN A 39 -9.73 -8.67 8.69
C GLN A 39 -9.50 -8.53 7.19
N LEU A 40 -8.82 -7.46 6.75
CA LEU A 40 -8.50 -7.25 5.34
C LEU A 40 -7.53 -8.32 4.83
N VAL A 41 -6.45 -8.59 5.55
CA VAL A 41 -5.48 -9.66 5.19
C VAL A 41 -6.20 -11.02 5.13
N SER A 42 -7.06 -11.32 6.09
CA SER A 42 -7.87 -12.56 6.09
C SER A 42 -8.77 -12.62 4.85
N THR A 43 -9.44 -11.51 4.49
CA THR A 43 -10.32 -11.45 3.33
C THR A 43 -9.54 -11.65 2.02
N VAL A 44 -8.41 -10.96 1.85
CA VAL A 44 -7.53 -11.14 0.68
C VAL A 44 -7.05 -12.59 0.58
N THR A 45 -6.65 -13.19 1.70
CA THR A 45 -6.22 -14.59 1.75
C THR A 45 -7.34 -15.56 1.36
N LYS A 46 -8.59 -15.28 1.78
CA LYS A 46 -9.75 -16.11 1.37
C LYS A 46 -10.01 -15.99 -0.13
N VAL A 47 -10.00 -14.77 -0.68
CA VAL A 47 -10.15 -14.55 -2.13
C VAL A 47 -9.04 -15.26 -2.89
N GLN A 48 -7.79 -15.14 -2.45
CA GLN A 48 -6.64 -15.82 -3.06
C GLN A 48 -6.82 -17.33 -3.07
N ARG A 49 -7.27 -17.93 -1.97
CA ARG A 49 -7.41 -19.40 -1.88
C ARG A 49 -8.61 -19.96 -2.62
N GLN A 50 -9.72 -19.19 -2.69
CA GLN A 50 -11.00 -19.72 -3.14
C GLN A 50 -11.41 -19.26 -4.54
N ILE A 51 -10.92 -18.09 -4.99
CA ILE A 51 -11.44 -17.44 -6.20
C ILE A 51 -10.32 -17.05 -7.17
N ASN A 52 -9.27 -16.36 -6.69
CA ASN A 52 -8.18 -15.87 -7.51
C ASN A 52 -6.82 -16.32 -6.94
N PRO A 53 -6.38 -17.55 -7.28
CA PRO A 53 -5.10 -18.10 -6.78
C PRO A 53 -3.85 -17.29 -7.20
N ASP A 54 -3.95 -16.54 -8.30
CA ASP A 54 -2.85 -15.73 -8.83
C ASP A 54 -2.70 -14.37 -8.14
N LEU A 55 -3.68 -13.96 -7.32
CA LEU A 55 -3.62 -12.71 -6.55
C LEU A 55 -2.42 -12.71 -5.61
N LYS A 56 -1.59 -11.67 -5.65
CA LYS A 56 -0.39 -11.55 -4.81
C LYS A 56 -0.49 -10.36 -3.88
N PHE A 57 0.02 -10.52 -2.66
CA PHE A 57 0.31 -9.37 -1.80
C PHE A 57 1.56 -8.66 -2.32
N ASN A 58 1.43 -7.41 -2.76
CA ASN A 58 2.57 -6.58 -3.10
C ASN A 58 3.20 -5.98 -1.85
N GLY A 59 2.38 -5.51 -0.91
CA GLY A 59 2.87 -5.07 0.39
C GLY A 59 1.91 -4.16 1.15
N ILE A 60 2.31 -3.83 2.37
CA ILE A 60 1.68 -2.82 3.23
C ILE A 60 2.39 -1.49 3.02
N LEU A 61 1.64 -0.43 2.74
CA LEU A 61 2.12 0.94 2.61
C LEU A 61 1.68 1.77 3.82
N ILE A 62 2.64 2.27 4.59
CA ILE A 62 2.34 3.15 5.72
C ILE A 62 2.13 4.56 5.19
N THR A 63 0.98 5.15 5.52
CA THR A 63 0.56 6.47 5.03
C THR A 63 0.24 7.42 6.19
N MET A 64 0.10 8.71 5.88
CA MET A 64 -0.22 9.77 6.86
C MET A 64 0.80 9.82 8.01
N VAL A 65 2.09 9.68 7.67
CA VAL A 65 3.16 9.63 8.67
C VAL A 65 3.60 11.03 9.05
N ASP A 66 3.42 11.41 10.31
CA ASP A 66 4.07 12.59 10.91
C ASP A 66 5.30 12.16 11.71
N LYS A 67 6.48 12.33 11.11
CA LYS A 67 7.77 11.95 11.73
C LYS A 67 8.14 12.77 12.97
N ARG A 68 7.43 13.86 13.25
CA ARG A 68 7.67 14.72 14.42
C ARG A 68 7.10 14.11 15.69
N THR A 69 6.08 13.23 15.57
CA THR A 69 5.41 12.64 16.72
C THR A 69 6.02 11.27 17.08
N LEU A 70 6.22 11.01 18.35
CA LEU A 70 6.65 9.70 18.86
C LEU A 70 5.61 8.64 18.54
N TYR A 71 4.33 8.98 18.69
CA TYR A 71 3.21 8.09 18.43
C TYR A 71 3.24 7.47 17.02
N ASN A 72 3.45 8.29 15.97
CA ASN A 72 3.54 7.78 14.59
C ASN A 72 4.73 6.84 14.39
N LYS A 73 5.86 7.12 15.04
CA LYS A 73 7.04 6.23 15.00
C LYS A 73 6.75 4.89 15.67
N GLU A 74 6.07 4.91 16.81
CA GLU A 74 5.67 3.70 17.52
C GLU A 74 4.70 2.86 16.69
N VAL A 75 3.65 3.48 16.11
CA VAL A 75 2.69 2.79 15.23
C VAL A 75 3.39 2.16 14.04
N SER A 76 4.25 2.90 13.33
CA SER A 76 5.03 2.35 12.21
C SER A 76 5.90 1.17 12.65
N SER A 77 6.53 1.26 13.82
CA SER A 77 7.36 0.19 14.38
C SER A 77 6.53 -1.06 14.72
N VAL A 78 5.34 -0.87 15.32
CA VAL A 78 4.43 -1.96 15.66
C VAL A 78 3.93 -2.68 14.41
N ILE A 79 3.55 -1.92 13.35
CA ILE A 79 3.15 -2.52 12.06
C ILE A 79 4.30 -3.35 11.50
N ARG A 80 5.52 -2.80 11.46
CA ARG A 80 6.71 -3.53 10.96
C ARG A 80 7.01 -4.77 11.79
N LEU A 81 6.95 -4.68 13.12
CA LEU A 81 7.24 -5.80 14.01
C LEU A 81 6.23 -6.97 13.80
N ASN A 82 4.96 -6.65 13.70
CA ASN A 82 3.92 -7.68 13.63
C ASN A 82 3.76 -8.31 12.24
N TYR A 83 3.97 -7.54 11.16
CA TYR A 83 3.64 -8.00 9.82
C TYR A 83 4.84 -8.28 8.91
N SER A 84 6.05 -7.77 9.20
CA SER A 84 7.22 -7.95 8.33
C SER A 84 7.64 -9.41 8.12
N LYS A 85 7.25 -10.30 9.02
CA LYS A 85 7.53 -11.76 8.90
C LYS A 85 6.64 -12.44 7.86
N TYR A 86 5.47 -11.87 7.57
CA TYR A 86 4.43 -12.50 6.75
C TYR A 86 4.16 -11.74 5.46
N LEU A 87 4.29 -10.41 5.52
CA LEU A 87 3.99 -9.52 4.40
C LEU A 87 5.12 -8.52 4.22
N LYS A 88 5.41 -8.19 2.97
CA LYS A 88 6.30 -7.08 2.66
C LYS A 88 5.71 -5.78 3.19
N ILE A 89 6.53 -4.94 3.81
CA ILE A 89 6.18 -3.56 4.14
C ILE A 89 7.09 -2.66 3.32
N PHE A 90 6.48 -1.74 2.57
CA PHE A 90 7.25 -0.79 1.77
C PHE A 90 8.21 0.01 2.66
N LYS A 91 9.42 0.23 2.15
CA LYS A 91 10.41 1.10 2.82
C LYS A 91 9.96 2.55 2.78
N THR A 92 9.33 2.93 1.68
CA THR A 92 8.73 4.24 1.47
C THR A 92 7.50 4.40 2.35
N GLU A 93 7.41 5.50 3.07
CA GLU A 93 6.25 5.94 3.84
C GLU A 93 5.71 7.22 3.23
N ILE A 94 4.37 7.36 3.18
CA ILE A 94 3.74 8.57 2.65
C ILE A 94 3.52 9.54 3.81
N PRO A 95 4.17 10.72 3.79
CA PRO A 95 4.03 11.69 4.88
C PRO A 95 2.66 12.37 4.87
N ASP A 96 2.18 12.73 6.05
CA ASP A 96 1.06 13.64 6.19
C ASP A 96 1.52 15.07 5.93
N THR A 97 0.92 15.74 4.93
CA THR A 97 1.28 17.10 4.54
C THR A 97 0.07 17.92 4.15
N VAL A 98 0.06 19.17 4.58
CA VAL A 98 -0.97 20.15 4.18
C VAL A 98 -1.05 20.29 2.68
N LYS A 99 0.11 20.27 1.98
CA LYS A 99 0.17 20.38 0.51
C LYS A 99 -0.51 19.22 -0.22
N ALA A 100 -0.44 17.99 0.31
CA ALA A 100 -1.15 16.87 -0.26
C ALA A 100 -2.68 17.01 -0.07
N ALA A 101 -3.12 17.50 1.10
CA ALA A 101 -4.53 17.79 1.34
C ALA A 101 -5.04 18.92 0.45
N GLU A 102 -4.29 20.02 0.30
CA GLU A 102 -4.61 21.13 -0.62
C GLU A 102 -4.73 20.64 -2.07
N ALA A 103 -3.80 19.79 -2.54
CA ALA A 103 -3.84 19.24 -3.89
C ALA A 103 -5.16 18.49 -4.16
N SER A 104 -5.59 17.68 -3.20
CA SER A 104 -6.87 16.96 -3.27
C SER A 104 -8.08 17.92 -3.30
N ALA A 105 -8.06 18.96 -2.46
CA ALA A 105 -9.14 19.94 -2.38
C ALA A 105 -9.33 20.73 -3.70
N VAL A 106 -8.24 20.97 -4.45
CA VAL A 106 -8.29 21.68 -5.74
C VAL A 106 -8.33 20.73 -6.95
N GLY A 107 -8.48 19.43 -6.74
CA GLY A 107 -8.56 18.43 -7.80
C GLY A 107 -7.29 18.31 -8.65
N ARG A 108 -6.12 18.60 -8.08
CA ARG A 108 -4.82 18.47 -8.76
C ARG A 108 -4.02 17.28 -8.22
N SER A 109 -3.15 16.71 -9.04
CA SER A 109 -2.19 15.74 -8.54
C SER A 109 -1.17 16.41 -7.61
N VAL A 110 -0.62 15.67 -6.66
CA VAL A 110 0.44 16.14 -5.76
C VAL A 110 1.63 16.69 -6.56
N TYR A 111 1.95 16.06 -7.70
CA TYR A 111 3.02 16.52 -8.59
C TYR A 111 2.72 17.86 -9.28
N ALA A 112 1.47 18.09 -9.67
CA ALA A 112 1.07 19.35 -10.30
C ALA A 112 0.93 20.49 -9.29
N HIS A 113 0.65 20.18 -8.03
CA HIS A 113 0.48 21.16 -6.96
C HIS A 113 1.80 21.52 -6.28
N ASP A 114 2.63 20.53 -5.96
CA ASP A 114 3.92 20.70 -5.28
C ASP A 114 4.93 19.64 -5.74
N ALA A 115 5.49 19.82 -6.95
CA ALA A 115 6.39 18.86 -7.59
C ALA A 115 7.69 18.57 -6.81
N LYS A 116 8.13 19.50 -5.97
CA LYS A 116 9.34 19.38 -5.16
C LYS A 116 9.05 19.07 -3.70
N GLY A 117 7.78 18.91 -3.34
CA GLY A 117 7.35 18.63 -1.99
C GLY A 117 7.68 17.21 -1.54
N ILE A 118 7.78 17.04 -0.22
CA ILE A 118 8.12 15.73 0.38
C ILE A 118 7.11 14.64 0.05
N ALA A 119 5.82 14.99 -0.14
CA ALA A 119 4.80 14.04 -0.56
C ALA A 119 5.01 13.57 -2.01
N ALA A 120 5.31 14.49 -2.94
CA ALA A 120 5.60 14.14 -4.33
C ALA A 120 6.85 13.24 -4.42
N GLU A 121 7.89 13.54 -3.66
CA GLU A 121 9.10 12.71 -3.59
C GLU A 121 8.80 11.33 -3.03
N ALA A 122 8.00 11.23 -1.97
CA ALA A 122 7.59 9.94 -1.39
C ALA A 122 6.83 9.08 -2.41
N TYR A 123 5.85 9.62 -3.12
CA TYR A 123 5.15 8.90 -4.19
C TYR A 123 6.06 8.47 -5.33
N LYS A 124 7.04 9.31 -5.71
CA LYS A 124 8.06 8.94 -6.71
C LYS A 124 8.91 7.76 -6.23
N ASN A 125 9.30 7.76 -4.97
CA ASN A 125 10.08 6.67 -4.38
C ASN A 125 9.26 5.38 -4.26
N LEU A 126 7.98 5.48 -3.86
CA LEU A 126 7.05 4.35 -3.88
C LEU A 126 6.93 3.76 -5.29
N THR A 127 6.75 4.60 -6.30
CA THR A 127 6.66 4.14 -7.71
C THR A 127 7.90 3.34 -8.12
N LYS A 128 9.09 3.83 -7.77
CA LYS A 128 10.34 3.11 -8.06
C LYS A 128 10.40 1.77 -7.31
N GLU A 129 9.97 1.75 -6.05
CA GLU A 129 9.98 0.54 -5.22
C GLU A 129 9.04 -0.52 -5.81
N VAL A 130 7.81 -0.14 -6.20
CA VAL A 130 6.83 -1.03 -6.85
C VAL A 130 7.35 -1.57 -8.19
N LEU A 131 7.90 -0.70 -9.04
CA LEU A 131 8.41 -1.11 -10.36
C LEU A 131 9.63 -2.05 -10.26
N ASN A 132 10.52 -1.83 -9.30
CA ASN A 132 11.67 -2.69 -9.10
C ASN A 132 11.27 -4.10 -8.63
N ASP A 133 10.26 -4.19 -7.77
CA ASP A 133 9.72 -5.48 -7.35
C ASP A 133 9.09 -6.25 -8.52
N GLY A 134 8.33 -5.57 -9.36
CA GLY A 134 7.75 -6.18 -10.56
C GLY A 134 8.81 -6.74 -11.51
N ARG A 135 9.91 -6.01 -11.71
CA ARG A 135 11.03 -6.46 -12.57
C ARG A 135 11.77 -7.66 -11.97
N SER A 136 12.00 -7.68 -10.68
CA SER A 136 12.67 -8.81 -10.01
C SER A 136 11.83 -10.08 -10.10
N ARG A 137 10.51 -9.97 -9.98
CA ARG A 137 9.58 -11.11 -10.09
C ARG A 137 9.50 -11.66 -11.52
N ASN A 138 9.50 -10.80 -12.54
CA ASN A 138 9.48 -11.24 -13.94
C ASN A 138 10.77 -11.96 -14.33
N LYS A 139 11.94 -11.53 -13.87
CA LYS A 139 13.20 -12.26 -14.08
C LYS A 139 13.16 -13.67 -13.52
N HIS A 140 12.69 -13.85 -12.29
CA HIS A 140 12.54 -15.20 -11.72
C HIS A 140 11.56 -16.08 -12.48
N ARG A 141 10.48 -15.51 -13.02
CA ARG A 141 9.51 -16.28 -13.81
C ARG A 141 10.10 -16.78 -15.13
N GLU A 142 10.94 -15.98 -15.80
CA GLU A 142 11.62 -16.38 -17.04
C GLU A 142 12.71 -17.43 -16.83
N GLU A 143 13.36 -17.47 -15.65
CA GLU A 143 14.35 -18.49 -15.30
C GLU A 143 13.75 -19.86 -15.04
N TYR A 144 12.49 -19.94 -14.57
CA TYR A 144 11.78 -21.22 -14.33
C TYR A 144 11.01 -21.76 -15.55
N THR A 145 10.94 -21.00 -16.63
CA THR A 145 10.21 -21.39 -17.87
C THR A 145 11.15 -21.83 -19.01
N ARG A 146 12.44 -21.90 -18.73
CA ARG A 146 13.48 -22.48 -19.60
C ARG A 146 13.95 -23.81 -19.07
#